data_11d5fb839399a9a087a7b2876d5a8d34
#
_entry.id   11d5fb839399a9a087a7b2876d5a8d34
#
_cell.length_a   1.000
_cell.length_b   1.000
_cell.length_c   1.000
_cell.angle_alpha   90.00
_cell.angle_beta   90.00
_cell.angle_gamma   90.00
#
_symmetry.space_group_name_H-M   'P 1'
#
loop_
_entity.id
_entity.type
_entity.pdbx_description
1 polymer ?
#
loop_
_entity_poly.entity_id
_entity_poly.type
_entity_poly.pdbx_seq_one_letter_code
_entity_poly.pdbx_strand_id
1 'polypeptide(L)'
;MSDSATSPYDGTVERTADGGVIRFERHLAYPIREVWDAITQPERLADWWLPFDADITVDLREGGEMVMVATGDEPMTVTCTILRVEPPMLLEHTHAEPGSYMRWELESIETGCVLRLSHFVTDADAAINNCYVVGLHESLARLSPCLAGQPVPWDWDEFAAAQAHYARLGLASAAT
;
A
#
# COMPACT_ATOMS: atom_id res chain seq x y z
N MET A 1 12.27 -7.59 29.63
CA MET A 1 11.97 -8.21 28.30
C MET A 1 10.72 -7.55 27.78
N SER A 2 10.86 -6.53 26.95
CA SER A 2 9.71 -5.91 26.30
C SER A 2 9.30 -6.82 25.16
N ASP A 3 8.19 -7.52 25.35
CA ASP A 3 7.49 -8.23 24.30
C ASP A 3 7.11 -7.18 23.24
N SER A 4 7.74 -7.21 22.09
CA SER A 4 7.35 -6.38 20.93
C SER A 4 6.04 -6.96 20.41
N ALA A 5 4.93 -6.61 21.05
CA ALA A 5 3.62 -7.03 20.65
C ALA A 5 3.35 -6.50 19.23
N THR A 6 3.17 -7.40 18.28
CA THR A 6 2.71 -7.06 16.93
C THR A 6 1.27 -6.56 17.01
N SER A 7 1.01 -5.43 16.35
CA SER A 7 -0.34 -4.89 16.19
C SER A 7 -1.09 -5.64 15.08
N PRO A 8 -2.42 -5.79 15.14
CA PRO A 8 -3.20 -6.31 14.02
C PRO A 8 -3.13 -5.43 12.77
N TYR A 9 -2.61 -4.21 12.90
CA TYR A 9 -2.35 -3.30 11.79
C TYR A 9 -0.95 -3.44 11.19
N ASP A 10 -0.06 -4.22 11.81
CA ASP A 10 1.28 -4.43 11.30
C ASP A 10 1.28 -5.28 10.03
N GLY A 11 2.16 -4.90 9.12
CA GLY A 11 2.50 -5.74 7.97
C GLY A 11 3.43 -6.87 8.38
N THR A 12 3.41 -7.93 7.60
CA THR A 12 4.35 -9.05 7.70
C THR A 12 5.23 -9.10 6.47
N VAL A 13 6.44 -9.63 6.62
CA VAL A 13 7.36 -9.91 5.51
C VAL A 13 7.74 -11.38 5.57
N GLU A 14 7.41 -12.12 4.52
CA GLU A 14 7.76 -13.53 4.37
C GLU A 14 8.79 -13.67 3.25
N ARG A 15 9.92 -14.32 3.54
CA ARG A 15 10.90 -14.68 2.51
C ARG A 15 10.45 -15.94 1.78
N THR A 16 10.53 -15.90 0.46
CA THR A 16 10.22 -17.03 -0.42
C THR A 16 11.45 -17.42 -1.23
N ALA A 17 11.38 -18.54 -1.96
CA ALA A 17 12.47 -18.97 -2.84
C ALA A 17 12.77 -17.95 -3.96
N ASP A 18 11.76 -17.21 -4.39
CA ASP A 18 11.82 -16.26 -5.51
C ASP A 18 11.81 -14.79 -5.06
N GLY A 19 12.06 -14.51 -3.77
CA GLY A 19 12.07 -13.15 -3.24
C GLY A 19 11.34 -13.02 -1.90
N GLY A 20 10.19 -12.37 -1.89
CA GLY A 20 9.38 -12.23 -0.69
C GLY A 20 7.97 -11.70 -0.93
N VAL A 21 7.19 -11.70 0.14
CA VAL A 21 5.85 -11.14 0.15
C VAL A 21 5.65 -10.31 1.40
N ILE A 22 5.21 -9.05 1.20
CA ILE A 22 4.75 -8.17 2.26
C ILE A 22 3.22 -8.27 2.28
N ARG A 23 2.61 -8.48 3.46
CA ARG A 23 1.16 -8.62 3.59
C ARG A 23 0.59 -7.69 4.64
N PHE A 24 -0.58 -7.14 4.33
CA PHE A 24 -1.43 -6.38 5.25
C PHE A 24 -2.86 -6.87 5.14
N GLU A 25 -3.59 -6.78 6.26
CA GLU A 25 -5.04 -6.94 6.30
C GLU A 25 -5.68 -5.74 7.01
N ARG A 26 -6.81 -5.27 6.49
CA ARG A 26 -7.61 -4.19 7.08
C ARG A 26 -9.07 -4.57 7.10
N HIS A 27 -9.69 -4.46 8.26
CA HIS A 27 -11.14 -4.57 8.42
C HIS A 27 -11.72 -3.15 8.39
N LEU A 28 -12.50 -2.85 7.35
CA LEU A 28 -13.00 -1.52 7.07
C LEU A 28 -14.53 -1.52 7.20
N ALA A 29 -15.08 -0.60 8.01
CA ALA A 29 -16.53 -0.46 8.21
C ALA A 29 -17.18 0.32 7.05
N TYR A 30 -16.84 -0.06 5.82
CA TYR A 30 -17.31 0.57 4.57
C TYR A 30 -17.70 -0.51 3.56
N PRO A 31 -18.72 -0.27 2.71
CA PRO A 31 -19.08 -1.20 1.65
C PRO A 31 -17.91 -1.48 0.70
N ILE A 32 -17.84 -2.70 0.19
CA ILE A 32 -16.75 -3.13 -0.73
C ILE A 32 -16.60 -2.20 -1.93
N ARG A 33 -17.69 -1.59 -2.44
CA ARG A 33 -17.62 -0.66 -3.58
C ARG A 33 -16.90 0.65 -3.22
N GLU A 34 -17.13 1.18 -2.02
CA GLU A 34 -16.43 2.38 -1.57
C GLU A 34 -14.93 2.15 -1.40
N VAL A 35 -14.55 0.97 -0.88
CA VAL A 35 -13.15 0.58 -0.76
C VAL A 35 -12.54 0.36 -2.14
N TRP A 36 -13.27 -0.29 -3.06
CA TRP A 36 -12.86 -0.44 -4.45
C TRP A 36 -12.60 0.90 -5.14
N ASP A 37 -13.51 1.83 -4.98
CA ASP A 37 -13.36 3.18 -5.54
C ASP A 37 -12.15 3.90 -4.94
N ALA A 38 -11.87 3.72 -3.65
CA ALA A 38 -10.71 4.32 -3.01
C ALA A 38 -9.37 3.80 -3.53
N ILE A 39 -9.31 2.55 -4.00
CA ILE A 39 -8.07 1.95 -4.54
C ILE A 39 -7.96 2.03 -6.07
N THR A 40 -8.98 2.51 -6.77
CA THR A 40 -9.00 2.53 -8.25
C THR A 40 -9.28 3.88 -8.86
N GLN A 41 -10.00 4.77 -8.19
CA GLN A 41 -10.32 6.10 -8.74
C GLN A 41 -9.17 7.09 -8.50
N PRO A 42 -8.74 7.83 -9.54
CA PRO A 42 -7.61 8.76 -9.45
C PRO A 42 -7.71 9.76 -8.30
N GLU A 43 -8.85 10.40 -8.15
CA GLU A 43 -9.08 11.43 -7.13
C GLU A 43 -8.99 10.85 -5.72
N ARG A 44 -9.48 9.62 -5.54
CA ARG A 44 -9.42 8.93 -4.25
C ARG A 44 -8.00 8.48 -3.92
N LEU A 45 -7.27 7.91 -4.89
CA LEU A 45 -5.87 7.51 -4.72
C LEU A 45 -4.98 8.71 -4.35
N ALA A 46 -5.21 9.88 -4.93
CA ALA A 46 -4.47 11.09 -4.62
C ALA A 46 -4.58 11.50 -3.15
N ASP A 47 -5.68 11.16 -2.48
CA ASP A 47 -5.94 11.53 -1.08
C ASP A 47 -5.14 10.71 -0.07
N TRP A 48 -4.68 9.51 -0.41
CA TRP A 48 -4.11 8.63 0.62
C TRP A 48 -2.91 7.77 0.18
N TRP A 49 -2.76 7.48 -1.11
CA TRP A 49 -1.82 6.44 -1.55
C TRP A 49 -0.36 6.86 -1.52
N LEU A 50 -0.06 8.08 -1.97
CA LEU A 50 1.32 8.55 -2.15
C LEU A 50 1.79 9.46 -1.01
N PRO A 51 3.13 9.51 -0.74
CA PRO A 51 3.73 10.43 0.22
C PRO A 51 3.92 11.86 -0.34
N PHE A 52 3.37 12.15 -1.52
CA PHE A 52 3.46 13.45 -2.20
C PHE A 52 2.20 13.68 -3.04
N ASP A 53 1.93 14.94 -3.38
CA ASP A 53 0.83 15.30 -4.25
C ASP A 53 1.13 14.90 -5.69
N ALA A 54 0.16 14.31 -6.37
CA ALA A 54 0.32 13.81 -7.72
C ALA A 54 -0.95 13.96 -8.56
N ASP A 55 -0.77 14.19 -9.85
CA ASP A 55 -1.80 13.96 -10.84
C ASP A 55 -1.83 12.47 -11.20
N ILE A 56 -2.97 11.83 -11.01
CA ILE A 56 -3.14 10.39 -11.22
C ILE A 56 -4.10 10.13 -12.37
N THR A 57 -3.74 9.19 -13.23
CA THR A 57 -4.63 8.65 -14.26
C THR A 57 -4.67 7.12 -14.16
N VAL A 58 -5.84 6.53 -14.40
CA VAL A 58 -6.04 5.09 -14.32
C VAL A 58 -6.84 4.62 -15.53
N ASP A 59 -6.23 3.75 -16.34
CA ASP A 59 -6.92 2.97 -17.38
C ASP A 59 -7.26 1.58 -16.80
N LEU A 60 -8.40 1.47 -16.11
CA LEU A 60 -8.77 0.31 -15.28
C LEU A 60 -9.20 -0.89 -16.12
N ARG A 61 -8.24 -1.52 -16.80
CA ARG A 61 -8.38 -2.76 -17.56
C ARG A 61 -7.06 -3.53 -17.57
N GLU A 62 -7.11 -4.81 -17.85
CA GLU A 62 -5.89 -5.60 -18.05
C GLU A 62 -5.05 -5.01 -19.19
N GLY A 63 -3.75 -4.82 -18.93
CA GLY A 63 -2.81 -4.13 -19.83
C GLY A 63 -2.92 -2.60 -19.82
N GLY A 64 -3.89 -2.03 -19.10
CA GLY A 64 -3.97 -0.58 -18.85
C GLY A 64 -2.93 -0.12 -17.84
N GLU A 65 -2.80 1.19 -17.67
CA GLU A 65 -1.79 1.80 -16.81
C GLU A 65 -2.41 2.66 -15.71
N MET A 66 -1.75 2.67 -14.57
CA MET A 66 -1.91 3.65 -13.50
C MET A 66 -0.68 4.55 -13.54
N VAL A 67 -0.85 5.81 -13.86
CA VAL A 67 0.25 6.79 -13.97
C VAL A 67 0.08 7.86 -12.93
N MET A 68 1.11 8.11 -12.14
CA MET A 68 1.15 9.06 -11.04
C MET A 68 2.30 10.04 -11.29
N VAL A 69 1.98 11.30 -11.53
CA VAL A 69 2.95 12.37 -11.82
C VAL A 69 3.00 13.33 -10.66
N ALA A 70 4.13 13.40 -9.97
CA ALA A 70 4.31 14.35 -8.86
C ALA A 70 4.12 15.79 -9.32
N THR A 71 3.36 16.57 -8.53
CA THR A 71 3.07 18.00 -8.82
C THR A 71 4.01 18.97 -8.13
N GLY A 72 4.97 18.47 -7.30
CA GLY A 72 5.98 19.27 -6.61
C GLY A 72 7.18 19.67 -7.50
N ASP A 73 8.17 20.28 -6.86
CA ASP A 73 9.39 20.78 -7.55
C ASP A 73 10.28 19.67 -8.12
N GLU A 74 10.21 18.46 -7.56
CA GLU A 74 10.96 17.29 -8.03
C GLU A 74 10.08 16.47 -8.98
N PRO A 75 10.39 16.44 -10.28
CA PRO A 75 9.62 15.66 -11.23
C PRO A 75 9.83 14.16 -11.00
N MET A 76 8.75 13.48 -10.66
CA MET A 76 8.73 12.02 -10.53
C MET A 76 7.48 11.45 -11.17
N THR A 77 7.65 10.39 -11.94
CA THR A 77 6.53 9.65 -12.52
C THR A 77 6.63 8.20 -12.13
N VAL A 78 5.55 7.68 -11.57
CA VAL A 78 5.39 6.25 -11.28
C VAL A 78 4.36 5.69 -12.24
N THR A 79 4.71 4.64 -12.98
CA THR A 79 3.81 3.94 -13.87
C THR A 79 3.68 2.48 -13.45
N CYS A 80 2.45 2.05 -13.23
CA CYS A 80 2.11 0.66 -12.92
C CYS A 80 1.25 0.10 -14.05
N THR A 81 1.54 -1.12 -14.51
CA THR A 81 0.69 -1.83 -15.47
C THR A 81 -0.30 -2.69 -14.73
N ILE A 82 -1.58 -2.61 -15.08
CA ILE A 82 -2.62 -3.47 -14.52
C ILE A 82 -2.50 -4.87 -15.14
N LEU A 83 -2.26 -5.85 -14.28
CA LEU A 83 -2.06 -7.25 -14.67
C LEU A 83 -3.37 -8.02 -14.66
N ARG A 84 -4.24 -7.72 -13.71
CA ARG A 84 -5.56 -8.35 -13.54
C ARG A 84 -6.52 -7.41 -12.85
N VAL A 85 -7.77 -7.40 -13.27
CA VAL A 85 -8.83 -6.61 -12.64
C VAL A 85 -10.16 -7.33 -12.67
N GLU A 86 -10.74 -7.57 -11.49
CA GLU A 86 -12.05 -8.19 -11.30
C GLU A 86 -12.87 -7.35 -10.30
N PRO A 87 -13.56 -6.29 -10.76
CA PRO A 87 -14.30 -5.41 -9.87
C PRO A 87 -15.47 -6.13 -9.15
N PRO A 88 -15.71 -5.85 -7.88
CA PRO A 88 -14.93 -4.99 -6.97
C PRO A 88 -13.97 -5.79 -6.07
N MET A 89 -13.48 -6.95 -6.47
CA MET A 89 -12.84 -7.93 -5.58
C MET A 89 -11.34 -8.06 -5.75
N LEU A 90 -10.80 -7.82 -6.96
CA LEU A 90 -9.39 -8.08 -7.25
C LEU A 90 -8.79 -7.04 -8.17
N LEU A 91 -7.62 -6.52 -7.77
CA LEU A 91 -6.74 -5.72 -8.61
C LEU A 91 -5.31 -6.21 -8.44
N GLU A 92 -4.62 -6.48 -9.55
CA GLU A 92 -3.17 -6.71 -9.58
C GLU A 92 -2.50 -5.71 -10.51
N HIS A 93 -1.41 -5.13 -10.07
CA HIS A 93 -0.61 -4.23 -10.89
C HIS A 93 0.88 -4.33 -10.56
N THR A 94 1.75 -4.03 -11.52
CA THR A 94 3.19 -3.93 -11.28
C THR A 94 3.47 -2.83 -10.26
N HIS A 95 4.53 -2.96 -9.49
CA HIS A 95 4.93 -1.95 -8.51
C HIS A 95 6.41 -2.01 -8.22
N ALA A 96 7.00 -0.82 -8.04
CA ALA A 96 8.40 -0.62 -7.73
C ALA A 96 9.34 -1.16 -8.82
N GLU A 97 9.98 -2.28 -8.61
CA GLU A 97 11.00 -2.86 -9.47
C GLU A 97 10.43 -3.86 -10.48
N PRO A 98 11.13 -4.13 -11.59
CA PRO A 98 10.73 -5.16 -12.54
C PRO A 98 10.54 -6.53 -11.88
N GLY A 99 9.41 -7.18 -12.18
CA GLY A 99 9.03 -8.47 -11.60
C GLY A 99 8.28 -8.38 -10.25
N SER A 100 8.25 -7.20 -9.65
CA SER A 100 7.46 -6.92 -8.45
C SER A 100 6.04 -6.51 -8.81
N TYR A 101 5.05 -6.94 -8.01
CA TYR A 101 3.65 -6.56 -8.22
C TYR A 101 2.87 -6.56 -6.91
N MET A 102 1.78 -5.80 -6.90
CA MET A 102 0.81 -5.77 -5.82
C MET A 102 -0.47 -6.49 -6.20
N ARG A 103 -1.05 -7.18 -5.22
CA ARG A 103 -2.39 -7.76 -5.28
C ARG A 103 -3.24 -7.18 -4.18
N TRP A 104 -4.38 -6.63 -4.57
CA TRP A 104 -5.43 -6.13 -3.70
C TRP A 104 -6.63 -7.06 -3.80
N GLU A 105 -7.02 -7.63 -2.67
CA GLU A 105 -8.19 -8.51 -2.57
C GLU A 105 -9.19 -7.90 -1.60
N LEU A 106 -10.43 -7.78 -2.03
CA LEU A 106 -11.53 -7.26 -1.24
C LEU A 106 -12.60 -8.33 -1.04
N GLU A 107 -13.04 -8.47 0.20
CA GLU A 107 -14.09 -9.42 0.59
C GLU A 107 -15.18 -8.67 1.35
N SER A 108 -16.42 -8.75 0.87
CA SER A 108 -17.57 -8.19 1.57
C SER A 108 -17.89 -9.02 2.80
N ILE A 109 -18.05 -8.37 3.95
CA ILE A 109 -18.48 -8.97 5.20
C ILE A 109 -19.72 -8.24 5.74
N GLU A 110 -20.41 -8.80 6.73
CA GLU A 110 -21.62 -8.19 7.30
C GLU A 110 -21.40 -6.75 7.81
N THR A 111 -20.22 -6.48 8.37
CA THR A 111 -19.87 -5.17 8.98
C THR A 111 -19.08 -4.25 8.05
N GLY A 112 -18.88 -4.61 6.77
CA GLY A 112 -18.13 -3.81 5.81
C GLY A 112 -17.33 -4.63 4.81
N CYS A 113 -16.01 -4.44 4.81
CA CYS A 113 -15.10 -5.06 3.85
C CYS A 113 -13.77 -5.44 4.51
N VAL A 114 -13.24 -6.61 4.16
CA VAL A 114 -11.84 -6.96 4.44
C VAL A 114 -11.00 -6.67 3.21
N LEU A 115 -9.96 -5.86 3.38
CA LEU A 115 -8.95 -5.59 2.37
C LEU A 115 -7.68 -6.35 2.73
N ARG A 116 -7.17 -7.13 1.78
CA ARG A 116 -5.86 -7.79 1.86
C ARG A 116 -4.95 -7.25 0.78
N LEU A 117 -3.82 -6.72 1.19
CA LEU A 117 -2.75 -6.27 0.29
C LEU A 117 -1.58 -7.23 0.39
N SER A 118 -1.14 -7.74 -0.76
CA SER A 118 0.11 -8.51 -0.89
C SER A 118 1.01 -7.81 -1.91
N HIS A 119 2.22 -7.45 -1.47
CA HIS A 119 3.27 -6.94 -2.35
C HIS A 119 4.33 -8.03 -2.55
N PHE A 120 4.37 -8.60 -3.73
CA PHE A 120 5.35 -9.59 -4.15
C PHE A 120 6.59 -8.88 -4.64
N VAL A 121 7.72 -9.11 -3.97
CA VAL A 121 9.01 -8.48 -4.26
C VAL A 121 10.02 -9.53 -4.71
N THR A 122 10.94 -9.14 -5.58
CA THR A 122 11.98 -10.04 -6.12
C THR A 122 13.15 -10.24 -5.16
N ASP A 123 13.31 -9.33 -4.19
CA ASP A 123 14.34 -9.38 -3.14
C ASP A 123 13.76 -8.88 -1.82
N ALA A 124 13.54 -9.80 -0.87
CA ALA A 124 12.98 -9.47 0.44
C ALA A 124 13.93 -8.62 1.28
N ASP A 125 15.24 -8.83 1.20
CA ASP A 125 16.21 -8.05 1.98
C ASP A 125 16.31 -6.63 1.45
N ALA A 126 16.29 -6.44 0.13
CA ALA A 126 16.21 -5.11 -0.47
C ALA A 126 14.92 -4.37 -0.07
N ALA A 127 13.77 -5.05 -0.07
CA ALA A 127 12.49 -4.48 0.35
C ALA A 127 12.50 -4.05 1.83
N ILE A 128 13.11 -4.85 2.71
CA ILE A 128 13.31 -4.52 4.13
C ILE A 128 14.23 -3.30 4.26
N ASN A 129 15.37 -3.29 3.58
CA ASN A 129 16.34 -2.20 3.64
C ASN A 129 15.78 -0.88 3.08
N ASN A 130 14.92 -0.95 2.08
CA ASN A 130 14.22 0.22 1.50
C ASN A 130 12.91 0.58 2.23
N CYS A 131 12.62 -0.05 3.36
CA CYS A 131 11.46 0.26 4.20
C CYS A 131 10.10 0.14 3.50
N TYR A 132 9.94 -0.81 2.56
CA TYR A 132 8.68 -0.98 1.82
C TYR A 132 7.49 -1.25 2.73
N VAL A 133 7.66 -2.07 3.78
CA VAL A 133 6.60 -2.34 4.75
C VAL A 133 6.17 -1.07 5.50
N VAL A 134 7.11 -0.16 5.78
CA VAL A 134 6.82 1.10 6.46
C VAL A 134 5.98 2.01 5.57
N GLY A 135 6.39 2.21 4.32
CA GLY A 135 5.65 3.03 3.36
C GLY A 135 4.23 2.53 3.14
N LEU A 136 4.04 1.22 2.99
CA LEU A 136 2.70 0.62 2.85
C LEU A 136 1.86 0.77 4.13
N HIS A 137 2.47 0.63 5.31
CA HIS A 137 1.78 0.85 6.58
C HIS A 137 1.21 2.27 6.66
N GLU A 138 2.03 3.27 6.38
CA GLU A 138 1.64 4.68 6.42
C GLU A 138 0.58 5.02 5.37
N SER A 139 0.71 4.52 4.15
CA SER A 139 -0.35 4.67 3.14
C SER A 139 -1.67 4.07 3.63
N LEU A 140 -1.66 2.83 4.12
CA LEU A 140 -2.88 2.15 4.60
C LEU A 140 -3.47 2.81 5.85
N ALA A 141 -2.67 3.46 6.70
CA ALA A 141 -3.18 4.24 7.83
C ALA A 141 -4.03 5.44 7.39
N ARG A 142 -3.75 6.00 6.22
CA ARG A 142 -4.49 7.12 5.62
C ARG A 142 -5.77 6.70 4.88
N LEU A 143 -5.95 5.41 4.60
CA LEU A 143 -7.13 4.92 3.87
C LEU A 143 -8.43 5.14 4.64
N SER A 144 -8.49 4.82 5.93
CA SER A 144 -9.71 5.01 6.74
C SER A 144 -10.14 6.48 6.85
N PRO A 145 -9.25 7.44 7.13
CA PRO A 145 -9.59 8.86 7.04
C PRO A 145 -10.10 9.29 5.66
N CYS A 146 -9.50 8.79 4.59
CA CYS A 146 -9.96 9.04 3.22
C CYS A 146 -11.39 8.51 3.00
N LEU A 147 -11.68 7.29 3.43
CA LEU A 147 -13.02 6.69 3.37
C LEU A 147 -14.05 7.48 4.18
N ALA A 148 -13.64 8.05 5.31
CA ALA A 148 -14.48 8.93 6.13
C ALA A 148 -14.71 10.33 5.53
N GLY A 149 -14.13 10.63 4.37
CA GLY A 149 -14.19 11.95 3.74
C GLY A 149 -13.36 13.02 4.45
N GLN A 150 -12.38 12.60 5.24
CA GLN A 150 -11.46 13.44 6.01
C GLN A 150 -10.00 13.02 5.74
N PRO A 151 -9.51 13.12 4.49
CA PRO A 151 -8.16 12.71 4.16
C PRO A 151 -7.14 13.48 5.00
N VAL A 152 -6.08 12.78 5.40
CA VAL A 152 -4.97 13.34 6.17
C VAL A 152 -3.71 13.37 5.31
N PRO A 153 -2.85 14.40 5.45
CA PRO A 153 -1.60 14.47 4.72
C PRO A 153 -0.63 13.37 5.16
N TRP A 154 0.41 13.15 4.37
CA TRP A 154 1.51 12.32 4.77
C TRP A 154 2.27 12.96 5.93
N ASP A 155 2.60 12.16 6.95
CA ASP A 155 3.33 12.59 8.14
C ASP A 155 4.66 11.83 8.24
N TRP A 156 5.77 12.55 8.13
CA TRP A 156 7.10 11.96 8.21
C TRP A 156 7.51 11.59 9.64
N ASP A 157 6.91 12.18 10.66
CA ASP A 157 7.14 11.81 12.06
C ASP A 157 6.47 10.46 12.36
N GLU A 158 5.26 10.23 11.85
CA GLU A 158 4.58 8.93 11.92
C GLU A 158 5.35 7.87 11.13
N PHE A 159 5.83 8.19 9.94
CA PHE A 159 6.70 7.29 9.16
C PHE A 159 7.95 6.90 9.96
N ALA A 160 8.64 7.84 10.61
CA ALA A 160 9.82 7.57 11.41
C ALA A 160 9.51 6.70 12.63
N ALA A 161 8.36 6.91 13.29
CA ALA A 161 7.88 6.09 14.40
C ALA A 161 7.58 4.65 13.93
N ALA A 162 6.89 4.49 12.80
CA ALA A 162 6.62 3.18 12.19
C ALA A 162 7.93 2.49 11.77
N GLN A 163 8.88 3.22 11.18
CA GLN A 163 10.19 2.67 10.82
C GLN A 163 10.94 2.13 12.05
N ALA A 164 10.95 2.88 13.15
CA ALA A 164 11.57 2.42 14.40
C ALA A 164 10.88 1.17 14.96
N HIS A 165 9.54 1.08 14.83
CA HIS A 165 8.78 -0.11 15.22
C HIS A 165 9.15 -1.32 14.38
N TYR A 166 9.10 -1.22 13.05
CA TYR A 166 9.44 -2.32 12.14
C TYR A 166 10.92 -2.71 12.20
N ALA A 167 11.83 -1.76 12.48
CA ALA A 167 13.25 -2.07 12.69
C ALA A 167 13.46 -2.99 13.92
N ARG A 168 12.70 -2.77 15.01
CA ARG A 168 12.73 -3.67 16.18
C ARG A 168 12.22 -5.08 15.86
N LEU A 169 11.35 -5.22 14.86
CA LEU A 169 10.85 -6.51 14.37
C LEU A 169 11.78 -7.15 13.30
N GLY A 170 12.85 -6.44 12.89
CA GLY A 170 13.74 -6.91 11.82
C GLY A 170 13.13 -6.80 10.42
N LEU A 171 12.12 -5.95 10.25
CA LEU A 171 11.36 -5.78 9.00
C LEU A 171 11.61 -4.44 8.30
N ALA A 172 12.48 -3.61 8.84
CA ALA A 172 12.94 -2.37 8.24
C ALA A 172 14.38 -2.06 8.67
N SER A 173 15.09 -1.25 7.88
CA SER A 173 16.36 -0.65 8.32
C SER A 173 16.08 0.42 9.37
N ALA A 174 16.99 0.57 10.34
CA ALA A 174 16.95 1.69 11.28
C ALA A 174 17.15 3.03 10.54
N ALA A 175 16.53 4.08 11.05
CA ALA A 175 16.85 5.43 10.59
C ALA A 175 18.33 5.77 10.93
N THR A 176 19.04 6.31 9.96
CA THR A 176 20.42 6.78 10.10
C THR A 176 20.47 8.21 10.61
#